data_a2cf9398be725b403ab867570587b561
#
_entry.id   a2cf9398be725b403ab867570587b561
#
_cell.length_a   1.000
_cell.length_b   1.000
_cell.length_c   1.000
_cell.angle_alpha   90.00
_cell.angle_beta   90.00
_cell.angle_gamma   90.00
#
_symmetry.space_group_name_H-M   'P 1'
#
loop_
_entity.id
_entity.type
_entity.pdbx_description
1 polymer ?
#
loop_
_entity_poly.entity_id
_entity_poly.type
_entity_poly.pdbx_seq_one_letter_code
_entity_poly.pdbx_strand_id
1 'polypeptide(L)'
;MASNTLTDIPGLKVGHATDLARATGTTAIIFDEPAVCAVDVRGGAPGSRDTELLRPDKTVQTVDAVVLSGGSAFGLDAPGGVSAFLAENGRGFAIGPMRVPIVPGAIVFDLLSGGDKDWGRFSPYRDLGYAAAAAATADPVALGTIGAGTGATTADLKGGIGSASAISPSGHRVGAIVVVNAVGSATIGASGHFWAATDEVGDEFGGRGLAFPWPADAHALKLKGARPENTTIALVVTDALLDKGQATHLAVMAQDGLGRAIRPIHTPLDGDTVFAAATGTVPVADYARDMAAIGFTAASVLARACARGIHSATALPFPGALPAWKDRFG
;
A
#
# COMPACT_ATOMS: atom_id res chain seq x y z
N MET A 1 7.23 -14.60 17.58
CA MET A 1 6.10 -13.65 17.71
C MET A 1 5.81 -13.11 16.31
N ALA A 2 4.56 -12.80 16.00
CA ALA A 2 4.23 -12.13 14.74
C ALA A 2 4.94 -10.77 14.68
N SER A 3 5.44 -10.39 13.51
CA SER A 3 6.18 -9.13 13.30
C SER A 3 5.26 -7.92 13.12
N ASN A 4 3.95 -8.17 13.05
CA ASN A 4 2.91 -7.17 12.77
C ASN A 4 3.15 -6.45 11.43
N THR A 5 3.51 -7.21 10.39
CA THR A 5 3.69 -6.73 9.02
C THR A 5 3.07 -7.71 8.02
N LEU A 6 2.97 -7.31 6.75
CA LEU A 6 2.39 -8.13 5.68
C LEU A 6 3.05 -9.51 5.58
N THR A 7 4.34 -9.61 5.85
CA THR A 7 5.11 -10.87 5.79
C THR A 7 4.76 -11.89 6.88
N ASP A 8 3.88 -11.56 7.83
CA ASP A 8 3.27 -12.56 8.70
C ASP A 8 2.29 -13.49 7.96
N ILE A 9 1.88 -13.12 6.75
CA ILE A 9 1.11 -13.98 5.87
C ILE A 9 2.11 -14.87 5.12
N PRO A 10 2.04 -16.20 5.25
CA PRO A 10 2.94 -17.08 4.55
C PRO A 10 2.71 -17.08 3.04
N GLY A 11 3.77 -17.32 2.28
CA GLY A 11 3.69 -17.44 0.82
C GLY A 11 3.93 -16.14 0.06
N LEU A 12 4.53 -15.13 0.70
CA LEU A 12 4.93 -13.89 0.02
C LEU A 12 6.23 -13.30 0.57
N LYS A 13 6.83 -12.44 -0.25
CA LYS A 13 8.03 -11.65 0.08
C LYS A 13 7.80 -10.20 -0.30
N VAL A 14 8.44 -9.28 0.44
CA VAL A 14 8.37 -7.85 0.16
C VAL A 14 9.79 -7.32 -0.03
N GLY A 15 9.98 -6.53 -1.09
CA GLY A 15 11.24 -5.86 -1.36
C GLY A 15 11.04 -4.38 -1.69
N HIS A 16 12.01 -3.57 -1.33
CA HIS A 16 12.01 -2.13 -1.55
C HIS A 16 13.25 -1.71 -2.35
N ALA A 17 13.07 -0.82 -3.31
CA ALA A 17 14.13 -0.05 -3.93
C ALA A 17 13.88 1.43 -3.66
N THR A 18 14.83 2.09 -2.98
CA THR A 18 14.74 3.48 -2.53
C THR A 18 15.76 4.32 -3.27
N ASP A 19 15.32 5.39 -3.92
CA ASP A 19 16.19 6.38 -4.54
C ASP A 19 16.02 7.73 -3.80
N LEU A 20 16.87 7.96 -2.80
CA LEU A 20 16.85 9.18 -2.01
C LEU A 20 17.30 10.40 -2.84
N ALA A 21 18.20 10.23 -3.80
CA ALA A 21 18.63 11.33 -4.67
C ALA A 21 17.48 11.86 -5.51
N ARG A 22 16.57 10.96 -5.90
CA ARG A 22 15.34 11.29 -6.64
C ARG A 22 14.10 11.42 -5.77
N ALA A 23 14.20 11.26 -4.44
CA ALA A 23 13.05 11.27 -3.53
C ALA A 23 11.88 10.40 -4.03
N THR A 24 12.16 9.17 -4.43
CA THR A 24 11.19 8.22 -4.97
C THR A 24 11.62 6.77 -4.71
N GLY A 25 10.79 5.81 -5.09
CA GLY A 25 11.15 4.40 -5.00
C GLY A 25 10.00 3.48 -5.39
N THR A 26 10.28 2.18 -5.31
CA THR A 26 9.36 1.11 -5.68
C THR A 26 9.33 0.03 -4.60
N THR A 27 8.18 -0.58 -4.40
CA THR A 27 7.96 -1.72 -3.50
C THR A 27 7.33 -2.85 -4.30
N ALA A 28 7.97 -4.02 -4.31
CA ALA A 28 7.46 -5.24 -4.92
C ALA A 28 6.99 -6.22 -3.87
N ILE A 29 5.79 -6.75 -4.04
CA ILE A 29 5.24 -7.84 -3.25
C ILE A 29 5.16 -9.05 -4.16
N ILE A 30 5.98 -10.08 -3.90
CA ILE A 30 6.13 -11.28 -4.72
C ILE A 30 5.50 -12.45 -3.99
N PHE A 31 4.58 -13.14 -4.64
CA PHE A 31 3.99 -14.36 -4.09
C PHE A 31 4.89 -15.56 -4.40
N ASP A 32 5.09 -16.47 -3.45
CA ASP A 32 5.89 -17.69 -3.68
C ASP A 32 5.24 -18.59 -4.73
N GLU A 33 3.91 -18.76 -4.66
CA GLU A 33 3.06 -19.32 -5.71
C GLU A 33 2.09 -18.27 -6.22
N PRO A 34 1.65 -18.30 -7.50
CA PRO A 34 0.71 -17.31 -8.02
C PRO A 34 -0.56 -17.21 -7.18
N ALA A 35 -0.93 -16.02 -6.75
CA ALA A 35 -2.05 -15.76 -5.84
C ALA A 35 -3.27 -15.20 -6.58
N VAL A 36 -4.47 -15.54 -6.11
CA VAL A 36 -5.70 -14.87 -6.54
C VAL A 36 -5.59 -13.40 -6.17
N CYS A 37 -5.92 -12.50 -7.11
CA CYS A 37 -5.84 -11.07 -6.87
C CYS A 37 -7.03 -10.33 -7.51
N ALA A 38 -7.48 -9.30 -6.83
CA ALA A 38 -8.53 -8.37 -7.26
C ALA A 38 -8.15 -6.94 -6.91
N VAL A 39 -8.94 -5.97 -7.35
CA VAL A 39 -8.71 -4.55 -7.10
C VAL A 39 -10.03 -3.80 -6.98
N ASP A 40 -10.06 -2.80 -6.08
CA ASP A 40 -11.11 -1.81 -5.98
C ASP A 40 -10.49 -0.40 -6.07
N VAL A 41 -10.99 0.42 -7.01
CA VAL A 41 -10.50 1.78 -7.27
C VAL A 41 -11.59 2.78 -6.92
N ARG A 42 -11.33 3.67 -5.98
CA ARG A 42 -12.30 4.68 -5.52
C ARG A 42 -11.88 6.12 -5.74
N GLY A 43 -10.59 6.39 -5.86
CA GLY A 43 -10.12 7.73 -6.20
C GLY A 43 -10.49 8.15 -7.62
N GLY A 44 -10.67 9.46 -7.86
CA GLY A 44 -11.05 10.01 -9.16
C GLY A 44 -9.93 10.07 -10.21
N ALA A 45 -8.65 9.90 -9.78
CA ALA A 45 -7.47 10.05 -10.64
C ALA A 45 -6.48 8.87 -10.48
N PRO A 46 -6.91 7.61 -10.71
CA PRO A 46 -6.06 6.44 -10.49
C PRO A 46 -4.94 6.35 -11.52
N GLY A 47 -3.75 5.91 -11.06
CA GLY A 47 -2.65 5.47 -11.91
C GLY A 47 -2.36 3.99 -11.65
N SER A 48 -2.79 3.13 -12.57
CA SER A 48 -2.68 1.68 -12.39
C SER A 48 -2.34 0.97 -13.71
N ARG A 49 -1.79 -0.23 -13.59
CA ARG A 49 -1.42 -1.09 -14.71
C ARG A 49 -1.97 -2.48 -14.51
N ASP A 50 -2.45 -3.08 -15.62
CA ASP A 50 -2.95 -4.47 -15.71
C ASP A 50 -4.11 -4.78 -14.73
N THR A 51 -4.89 -3.77 -14.34
CA THR A 51 -6.01 -3.94 -13.40
C THR A 51 -7.24 -4.58 -14.04
N GLU A 52 -7.44 -4.40 -15.35
CA GLU A 52 -8.60 -4.97 -16.05
C GLU A 52 -8.59 -6.51 -16.01
N LEU A 53 -7.41 -7.13 -16.05
CA LEU A 53 -7.29 -8.60 -15.97
C LEU A 53 -7.72 -9.17 -14.60
N LEU A 54 -7.76 -8.32 -13.55
CA LEU A 54 -8.14 -8.75 -12.19
C LEU A 54 -9.66 -8.91 -12.02
N ARG A 55 -10.47 -8.44 -12.97
CA ARG A 55 -11.92 -8.58 -12.91
C ARG A 55 -12.34 -10.05 -12.88
N PRO A 56 -13.40 -10.40 -12.13
CA PRO A 56 -13.86 -11.79 -11.99
C PRO A 56 -14.21 -12.49 -13.32
N ASP A 57 -14.63 -11.69 -14.33
CA ASP A 57 -15.02 -12.19 -15.66
C ASP A 57 -13.82 -12.46 -16.60
N LYS A 58 -12.58 -12.22 -16.18
CA LYS A 58 -11.38 -12.42 -17.02
C LYS A 58 -10.73 -13.77 -16.79
N THR A 59 -10.06 -14.28 -17.82
CA THR A 59 -9.50 -15.64 -17.87
C THR A 59 -8.33 -15.86 -16.90
N VAL A 60 -7.45 -14.86 -16.75
CA VAL A 60 -6.29 -14.96 -15.84
C VAL A 60 -6.77 -14.94 -14.40
N GLN A 61 -6.50 -16.02 -13.66
CA GLN A 61 -7.03 -16.22 -12.31
C GLN A 61 -6.08 -15.75 -11.21
N THR A 62 -4.76 -15.75 -11.47
CA THR A 62 -3.74 -15.47 -10.46
C THR A 62 -2.67 -14.50 -11.00
N VAL A 63 -1.95 -13.88 -10.08
CA VAL A 63 -0.82 -12.99 -10.38
C VAL A 63 0.44 -13.46 -9.66
N ASP A 64 1.62 -13.14 -10.21
CA ASP A 64 2.91 -13.50 -9.63
C ASP A 64 3.39 -12.49 -8.59
N ALA A 65 3.01 -11.21 -8.74
CA ALA A 65 3.40 -10.12 -7.86
C ALA A 65 2.42 -8.95 -7.98
N VAL A 66 2.48 -8.03 -7.00
CA VAL A 66 1.86 -6.69 -7.06
C VAL A 66 2.93 -5.64 -6.80
N VAL A 67 2.89 -4.51 -7.53
CA VAL A 67 3.87 -3.43 -7.42
C VAL A 67 3.20 -2.15 -6.99
N LEU A 68 3.77 -1.51 -5.97
CA LEU A 68 3.47 -0.16 -5.56
C LEU A 68 4.67 0.73 -5.88
N SER A 69 4.47 1.86 -6.55
CA SER A 69 5.60 2.71 -6.98
C SER A 69 5.32 4.20 -6.79
N GLY A 70 6.36 4.98 -6.63
CA GLY A 70 6.33 6.42 -6.86
C GLY A 70 6.30 6.75 -8.34
N GLY A 71 6.48 8.01 -8.71
CA GLY A 71 6.75 8.44 -10.08
C GLY A 71 5.54 8.76 -10.94
N SER A 72 4.32 8.75 -10.38
CA SER A 72 3.12 8.97 -11.20
C SER A 72 3.11 8.01 -12.40
N ALA A 73 2.63 8.42 -13.56
CA ALA A 73 2.55 7.58 -14.76
C ALA A 73 3.90 6.94 -15.17
N PHE A 74 5.05 7.57 -14.87
CA PHE A 74 6.37 6.97 -15.12
C PHE A 74 6.62 5.74 -14.26
N GLY A 75 6.07 5.71 -13.03
CA GLY A 75 6.16 4.57 -12.13
C GLY A 75 5.48 3.30 -12.62
N LEU A 76 4.57 3.41 -13.61
CA LEU A 76 3.94 2.26 -14.25
C LEU A 76 4.93 1.39 -15.06
N ASP A 77 6.19 1.81 -15.20
CA ASP A 77 7.26 0.96 -15.74
C ASP A 77 7.82 -0.03 -14.71
N ALA A 78 7.65 0.22 -13.41
CA ALA A 78 8.19 -0.63 -12.35
C ALA A 78 7.72 -2.10 -12.41
N PRO A 79 6.44 -2.41 -12.67
CA PRO A 79 5.99 -3.79 -12.90
C PRO A 79 6.76 -4.51 -14.02
N GLY A 80 7.22 -3.78 -15.05
CA GLY A 80 8.05 -4.36 -16.12
C GLY A 80 9.40 -4.85 -15.62
N GLY A 81 10.01 -4.15 -14.66
CA GLY A 81 11.25 -4.58 -13.99
C GLY A 81 11.05 -5.83 -13.14
N VAL A 82 9.95 -5.88 -12.36
CA VAL A 82 9.58 -7.07 -11.59
C VAL A 82 9.32 -8.26 -12.50
N SER A 83 8.61 -8.05 -13.62
CA SER A 83 8.36 -9.09 -14.63
C SER A 83 9.67 -9.63 -15.20
N ALA A 84 10.67 -8.77 -15.49
CA ALA A 84 11.97 -9.20 -15.99
C ALA A 84 12.67 -10.10 -14.96
N PHE A 85 12.74 -9.68 -13.69
CA PHE A 85 13.32 -10.48 -12.61
C PHE A 85 12.63 -11.84 -12.45
N LEU A 86 11.31 -11.89 -12.48
CA LEU A 86 10.56 -13.15 -12.34
C LEU A 86 10.80 -14.08 -13.54
N ALA A 87 10.80 -13.55 -14.75
CA ALA A 87 11.04 -14.35 -15.97
C ALA A 87 12.45 -14.94 -15.99
N GLU A 88 13.48 -14.18 -15.60
CA GLU A 88 14.87 -14.67 -15.46
C GLU A 88 14.98 -15.81 -14.45
N ASN A 89 14.11 -15.83 -13.43
CA ASN A 89 14.03 -16.89 -12.43
C ASN A 89 13.02 -18.00 -12.81
N GLY A 90 12.59 -18.09 -14.08
CA GLY A 90 11.73 -19.14 -14.60
C GLY A 90 10.29 -19.08 -14.12
N ARG A 91 9.85 -17.93 -13.58
CA ARG A 91 8.49 -17.70 -13.03
C ARG A 91 7.59 -17.01 -14.04
N GLY A 92 6.29 -17.23 -13.89
CA GLY A 92 5.25 -16.64 -14.72
C GLY A 92 4.38 -17.67 -15.41
N PHE A 93 3.30 -17.22 -16.02
CA PHE A 93 2.37 -18.04 -16.78
C PHE A 93 3.09 -18.75 -17.95
N ALA A 94 2.94 -20.08 -18.02
CA ALA A 94 3.64 -20.89 -19.02
C ALA A 94 2.91 -20.88 -20.37
N ILE A 95 3.58 -20.46 -21.44
CA ILE A 95 3.12 -20.57 -22.83
C ILE A 95 4.23 -21.24 -23.62
N GLY A 96 4.13 -22.55 -23.84
CA GLY A 96 5.22 -23.31 -24.41
C GLY A 96 6.51 -23.15 -23.58
N PRO A 97 7.64 -22.78 -24.21
CA PRO A 97 8.91 -22.55 -23.49
C PRO A 97 8.95 -21.21 -22.74
N MET A 98 8.00 -20.30 -23.00
CA MET A 98 8.00 -18.95 -22.45
C MET A 98 7.39 -18.90 -21.06
N ARG A 99 7.87 -17.95 -20.24
CA ARG A 99 7.28 -17.57 -18.96
C ARG A 99 6.89 -16.12 -19.03
N VAL A 100 5.62 -15.83 -18.76
CA VAL A 100 5.03 -14.47 -18.82
C VAL A 100 4.52 -14.12 -17.43
N PRO A 101 5.32 -13.41 -16.60
CA PRO A 101 4.86 -13.00 -15.28
C PRO A 101 3.71 -12.00 -15.38
N ILE A 102 2.70 -12.18 -14.54
CA ILE A 102 1.54 -11.30 -14.43
C ILE A 102 1.76 -10.42 -13.20
N VAL A 103 1.99 -9.12 -13.44
CA VAL A 103 2.42 -8.17 -12.41
C VAL A 103 1.61 -6.87 -12.50
N PRO A 104 0.41 -6.81 -11.92
CA PRO A 104 -0.33 -5.55 -11.80
C PRO A 104 0.35 -4.59 -10.82
N GLY A 105 0.04 -3.31 -10.94
CA GLY A 105 0.58 -2.31 -10.03
C GLY A 105 -0.19 -1.00 -10.03
N ALA A 106 0.12 -0.18 -9.01
CA ALA A 106 -0.40 1.18 -8.88
C ALA A 106 0.71 2.15 -8.43
N ILE A 107 0.48 3.44 -8.67
CA ILE A 107 1.48 4.48 -8.41
C ILE A 107 0.93 5.60 -7.51
N VAL A 108 1.86 6.28 -6.85
CA VAL A 108 1.62 7.57 -6.21
C VAL A 108 2.37 8.68 -6.94
N PHE A 109 1.88 9.90 -6.83
CA PHE A 109 2.55 11.07 -7.37
C PHE A 109 3.54 11.63 -6.34
N ASP A 110 4.82 11.54 -6.62
CA ASP A 110 5.91 12.09 -5.79
C ASP A 110 6.90 12.98 -6.57
N LEU A 111 6.54 13.36 -7.80
CA LEU A 111 7.43 14.12 -8.70
C LEU A 111 7.81 15.49 -8.15
N LEU A 112 6.99 16.08 -7.27
CA LEU A 112 7.21 17.38 -6.65
C LEU A 112 7.71 17.31 -5.19
N SER A 113 8.15 16.12 -4.74
CA SER A 113 8.60 15.91 -3.36
C SER A 113 10.09 16.21 -3.15
N GLY A 114 10.71 16.91 -4.09
CA GLY A 114 12.15 17.21 -4.09
C GLY A 114 12.96 16.14 -4.83
N GLY A 115 14.28 16.22 -4.72
CA GLY A 115 15.22 15.35 -5.42
C GLY A 115 15.37 15.69 -6.90
N ASP A 116 16.34 15.06 -7.54
CA ASP A 116 16.64 15.22 -8.97
C ASP A 116 15.67 14.35 -9.80
N LYS A 117 14.78 14.99 -10.56
CA LYS A 117 13.84 14.33 -11.48
C LYS A 117 14.28 14.38 -12.95
N ASP A 118 15.47 14.93 -13.24
CA ASP A 118 16.04 14.92 -14.59
C ASP A 118 16.76 13.59 -14.86
N TRP A 119 16.02 12.59 -15.26
CA TRP A 119 16.54 11.26 -15.63
C TRP A 119 16.72 11.07 -17.14
N GLY A 120 16.54 12.09 -17.96
CA GLY A 120 16.68 12.02 -19.41
C GLY A 120 15.55 11.24 -20.08
N ARG A 121 15.88 10.40 -21.08
CA ARG A 121 14.90 9.74 -21.95
C ARG A 121 14.06 8.68 -21.24
N PHE A 122 14.66 7.89 -20.35
CA PHE A 122 14.02 6.76 -19.70
C PHE A 122 13.99 6.96 -18.18
N SER A 123 12.81 6.80 -17.62
CA SER A 123 12.61 6.89 -16.17
C SER A 123 13.28 5.71 -15.43
N PRO A 124 13.68 5.87 -14.16
CA PRO A 124 14.41 4.83 -13.41
C PRO A 124 13.50 3.68 -12.91
N TYR A 125 12.20 3.77 -13.11
CA TYR A 125 11.26 2.90 -12.39
C TYR A 125 11.32 1.44 -12.80
N ARG A 126 11.69 1.12 -14.05
CA ARG A 126 11.93 -0.27 -14.46
C ARG A 126 13.09 -0.88 -13.67
N ASP A 127 14.20 -0.17 -13.53
CA ASP A 127 15.36 -0.62 -12.77
C ASP A 127 15.04 -0.69 -11.28
N LEU A 128 14.29 0.28 -10.74
CA LEU A 128 13.80 0.24 -9.35
C LEU A 128 12.87 -0.95 -9.11
N GLY A 129 12.01 -1.29 -10.06
CA GLY A 129 11.16 -2.48 -9.98
C GLY A 129 11.97 -3.77 -9.92
N TYR A 130 12.98 -3.91 -10.80
CA TYR A 130 13.89 -5.05 -10.81
C TYR A 130 14.65 -5.15 -9.48
N ALA A 131 15.23 -4.04 -9.01
CA ALA A 131 15.97 -4.00 -7.75
C ALA A 131 15.09 -4.32 -6.53
N ALA A 132 13.84 -3.83 -6.51
CA ALA A 132 12.88 -4.16 -5.46
C ALA A 132 12.55 -5.66 -5.46
N ALA A 133 12.36 -6.27 -6.63
CA ALA A 133 12.12 -7.71 -6.74
C ALA A 133 13.33 -8.53 -6.26
N ALA A 134 14.53 -8.13 -6.64
CA ALA A 134 15.76 -8.80 -6.22
C ALA A 134 16.03 -8.70 -4.71
N ALA A 135 15.55 -7.62 -4.06
CA ALA A 135 15.68 -7.40 -2.62
C ALA A 135 14.52 -8.02 -1.79
N ALA A 136 13.58 -8.72 -2.42
CA ALA A 136 12.40 -9.23 -1.72
C ALA A 136 12.74 -10.37 -0.75
N THR A 137 12.34 -10.20 0.51
CA THR A 137 12.52 -11.18 1.60
C THR A 137 11.21 -11.42 2.35
N ALA A 138 11.17 -12.48 3.15
CA ALA A 138 10.09 -12.77 4.10
C ALA A 138 10.32 -12.12 5.47
N ASP A 139 11.37 -11.32 5.63
CA ASP A 139 11.64 -10.57 6.86
C ASP A 139 10.56 -9.52 7.13
N PRO A 140 10.46 -8.98 8.36
CA PRO A 140 9.53 -7.91 8.69
C PRO A 140 9.67 -6.71 7.74
N VAL A 141 8.53 -6.22 7.23
CA VAL A 141 8.52 -5.10 6.27
C VAL A 141 9.06 -3.83 6.94
N ALA A 142 10.05 -3.21 6.32
CA ALA A 142 10.53 -1.89 6.73
C ALA A 142 9.47 -0.81 6.44
N LEU A 143 9.31 0.14 7.36
CA LEU A 143 8.25 1.15 7.33
C LEU A 143 8.80 2.58 7.13
N GLY A 144 7.91 3.50 6.76
CA GLY A 144 8.21 4.93 6.68
C GLY A 144 8.77 5.36 5.32
N THR A 145 9.88 6.10 5.33
CA THR A 145 10.47 6.74 4.14
C THR A 145 11.34 5.75 3.37
N ILE A 146 10.73 4.72 2.81
CA ILE A 146 11.40 3.63 2.06
C ILE A 146 10.55 3.21 0.86
N GLY A 147 11.18 2.63 -0.15
CA GLY A 147 10.50 2.10 -1.34
C GLY A 147 9.54 3.12 -1.95
N ALA A 148 8.36 2.70 -2.32
CA ALA A 148 7.31 3.57 -2.87
C ALA A 148 6.85 4.69 -1.92
N GLY A 149 7.14 4.58 -0.60
CA GLY A 149 6.83 5.62 0.39
C GLY A 149 7.85 6.74 0.48
N THR A 150 8.98 6.65 -0.25
CA THR A 150 10.09 7.61 -0.14
C THR A 150 9.66 9.05 -0.39
N GLY A 151 8.96 9.32 -1.50
CA GLY A 151 8.48 10.66 -1.84
C GLY A 151 7.07 10.99 -1.34
N ALA A 152 6.40 10.05 -0.69
CA ALA A 152 5.00 10.19 -0.27
C ALA A 152 4.79 11.26 0.80
N THR A 153 3.67 11.98 0.72
CA THR A 153 3.27 13.05 1.68
C THR A 153 1.75 13.06 1.86
N THR A 154 1.28 13.59 2.97
CA THR A 154 -0.15 13.87 3.22
C THR A 154 -0.43 15.37 3.14
N ALA A 155 -1.59 15.83 3.59
CA ALA A 155 -1.94 17.25 3.62
C ALA A 155 -0.86 18.13 4.29
N ASP A 156 -0.26 17.65 5.37
CA ASP A 156 0.60 18.45 6.25
C ASP A 156 1.78 17.67 6.86
N LEU A 157 1.93 16.38 6.58
CA LEU A 157 3.00 15.54 7.10
C LEU A 157 3.66 14.70 5.98
N LYS A 158 4.89 14.27 6.26
CA LYS A 158 5.55 13.22 5.48
C LYS A 158 4.70 11.93 5.54
N GLY A 159 4.37 11.39 4.39
CA GLY A 159 3.77 10.06 4.24
C GLY A 159 4.81 8.95 4.24
N GLY A 160 4.41 7.72 3.90
CA GLY A 160 5.37 6.60 3.87
C GLY A 160 4.73 5.25 3.58
N ILE A 161 5.56 4.21 3.64
CA ILE A 161 5.12 2.80 3.66
C ILE A 161 4.67 2.46 5.07
N GLY A 162 3.48 1.88 5.16
CA GLY A 162 3.01 1.24 6.37
C GLY A 162 2.59 -0.19 6.14
N SER A 163 2.65 -1.00 7.19
CA SER A 163 2.22 -2.39 7.16
C SER A 163 1.73 -2.81 8.53
N ALA A 164 0.73 -3.68 8.57
CA ALA A 164 0.20 -4.30 9.78
C ALA A 164 -0.38 -5.68 9.46
N SER A 165 -0.55 -6.52 10.47
CA SER A 165 -1.20 -7.82 10.37
C SER A 165 -2.06 -8.13 11.58
N ALA A 166 -3.00 -9.06 11.42
CA ALA A 166 -3.78 -9.64 12.51
C ALA A 166 -4.32 -11.02 12.11
N ILE A 167 -4.79 -11.76 13.09
CA ILE A 167 -5.60 -12.98 12.90
C ILE A 167 -7.06 -12.57 13.05
N SER A 168 -7.87 -12.89 12.05
CA SER A 168 -9.31 -12.64 12.10
C SER A 168 -10.03 -13.52 13.15
N PRO A 169 -11.22 -13.14 13.61
CA PRO A 169 -12.03 -13.99 14.48
C PRO A 169 -12.33 -15.39 13.91
N SER A 170 -12.29 -15.55 12.58
CA SER A 170 -12.43 -16.85 11.91
C SER A 170 -11.12 -17.64 11.79
N GLY A 171 -10.01 -17.13 12.36
CA GLY A 171 -8.71 -17.80 12.38
C GLY A 171 -7.82 -17.54 11.16
N HIS A 172 -8.30 -16.84 10.14
CA HIS A 172 -7.51 -16.48 8.96
C HIS A 172 -6.56 -15.33 9.27
N ARG A 173 -5.36 -15.39 8.72
CA ARG A 173 -4.40 -14.29 8.78
C ARG A 173 -4.76 -13.22 7.74
N VAL A 174 -4.64 -11.97 8.15
CA VAL A 174 -4.86 -10.80 7.28
C VAL A 174 -3.74 -9.81 7.50
N GLY A 175 -3.11 -9.36 6.42
CA GLY A 175 -2.05 -8.36 6.45
C GLY A 175 -2.30 -7.28 5.42
N ALA A 176 -1.76 -6.08 5.67
CA ALA A 176 -1.82 -4.96 4.74
C ALA A 176 -0.45 -4.31 4.57
N ILE A 177 -0.19 -3.79 3.38
CA ILE A 177 0.86 -2.84 3.07
C ILE A 177 0.26 -1.66 2.32
N VAL A 178 0.68 -0.44 2.64
CA VAL A 178 0.12 0.78 2.06
C VAL A 178 1.20 1.84 1.81
N VAL A 179 1.06 2.58 0.73
CA VAL A 179 1.78 3.83 0.47
C VAL A 179 0.83 4.98 0.74
N VAL A 180 1.10 5.77 1.77
CA VAL A 180 0.23 6.89 2.16
C VAL A 180 0.73 8.19 1.53
N ASN A 181 0.09 8.61 0.43
CA ASN A 181 0.37 9.87 -0.28
C ASN A 181 -0.92 10.67 -0.52
N ALA A 182 -1.75 10.79 0.50
CA ALA A 182 -3.14 11.26 0.42
C ALA A 182 -3.28 12.78 0.25
N VAL A 183 -4.39 13.21 -0.36
CA VAL A 183 -4.87 14.60 -0.30
C VAL A 183 -5.16 15.02 1.13
N GLY A 184 -5.77 14.16 1.90
CA GLY A 184 -6.21 14.42 3.27
C GLY A 184 -5.12 14.28 4.32
N SER A 185 -5.52 14.51 5.57
CA SER A 185 -4.69 14.37 6.77
C SER A 185 -5.02 13.08 7.50
N ALA A 186 -3.99 12.42 8.06
CA ALA A 186 -4.15 11.27 8.92
C ALA A 186 -4.31 11.64 10.40
N THR A 187 -4.10 12.91 10.77
CA THR A 187 -4.23 13.38 12.14
C THR A 187 -5.45 14.27 12.33
N ILE A 188 -5.93 14.31 13.57
CA ILE A 188 -7.12 15.06 13.99
C ILE A 188 -6.73 16.52 14.22
N GLY A 189 -7.19 17.41 13.36
CA GLY A 189 -6.85 18.83 13.46
C GLY A 189 -5.34 19.08 13.46
N ALA A 190 -4.86 20.04 14.23
CA ALA A 190 -3.43 20.31 14.41
C ALA A 190 -2.79 19.44 15.51
N SER A 191 -3.50 18.41 16.00
CA SER A 191 -2.99 17.51 17.02
C SER A 191 -2.17 16.36 16.45
N GLY A 192 -1.40 15.67 17.29
CA GLY A 192 -0.68 14.46 16.91
C GLY A 192 -1.52 13.18 17.00
N HIS A 193 -2.83 13.28 17.31
CA HIS A 193 -3.71 12.12 17.41
C HIS A 193 -4.13 11.64 16.01
N PHE A 194 -4.01 10.34 15.75
CA PHE A 194 -4.40 9.75 14.47
C PHE A 194 -5.92 9.49 14.41
N TRP A 195 -6.52 9.63 13.22
CA TRP A 195 -7.90 9.20 12.99
C TRP A 195 -8.08 7.70 13.26
N ALA A 196 -7.05 6.89 12.96
CA ALA A 196 -7.03 5.46 13.18
C ALA A 196 -6.86 5.04 14.65
N ALA A 197 -6.87 5.95 15.61
CA ALA A 197 -6.59 5.66 17.03
C ALA A 197 -7.50 4.58 17.65
N THR A 198 -8.72 4.39 17.13
CA THR A 198 -9.62 3.32 17.57
C THR A 198 -9.20 1.92 17.14
N ASP A 199 -8.32 1.82 16.15
CA ASP A 199 -7.80 0.56 15.64
C ASP A 199 -6.38 0.25 16.19
N GLU A 200 -5.76 1.18 16.94
CA GLU A 200 -4.40 1.00 17.46
C GLU A 200 -4.27 -0.19 18.41
N VAL A 201 -3.23 -0.98 18.23
CA VAL A 201 -2.88 -2.09 19.11
C VAL A 201 -1.59 -1.76 19.86
N GLY A 202 -1.70 -1.67 21.18
CA GLY A 202 -0.58 -1.19 22.01
C GLY A 202 -0.27 0.27 21.73
N ASP A 203 0.98 0.56 21.39
CA ASP A 203 1.52 1.90 21.08
C ASP A 203 2.16 1.98 19.69
N GLU A 204 1.71 1.15 18.74
CA GLU A 204 2.35 0.91 17.44
C GLU A 204 2.45 2.16 16.53
N PHE A 205 1.69 3.21 16.82
CA PHE A 205 1.82 4.55 16.25
C PHE A 205 1.69 5.68 17.27
N GLY A 206 2.21 5.44 18.49
CA GLY A 206 2.45 6.46 19.50
C GLY A 206 1.53 6.40 20.72
N GLY A 207 0.51 5.52 20.76
CA GLY A 207 -0.31 5.26 21.94
C GLY A 207 -1.10 6.46 22.48
N ARG A 208 -1.33 7.51 21.64
CA ARG A 208 -1.97 8.75 22.09
C ARG A 208 -3.48 8.62 22.29
N GLY A 209 -4.08 7.57 21.73
CA GLY A 209 -5.53 7.36 21.75
C GLY A 209 -6.31 8.46 21.02
N LEU A 210 -7.61 8.60 21.33
CA LEU A 210 -8.46 9.67 20.79
C LEU A 210 -8.12 11.02 21.45
N ALA A 211 -8.19 12.09 20.65
CA ALA A 211 -8.00 13.45 21.15
C ALA A 211 -9.09 13.83 22.15
N PHE A 212 -8.69 14.29 23.35
CA PHE A 212 -9.63 14.83 24.32
C PHE A 212 -8.97 15.97 25.12
N PRO A 213 -9.61 17.16 25.23
CA PRO A 213 -10.83 17.55 24.55
C PRO A 213 -10.69 17.53 23.02
N TRP A 214 -11.81 17.38 22.30
CA TRP A 214 -11.80 17.34 20.84
C TRP A 214 -11.23 18.65 20.26
N PRO A 215 -10.23 18.64 19.40
CA PRO A 215 -9.63 19.85 18.84
C PRO A 215 -10.67 20.72 18.11
N ALA A 216 -10.63 22.03 18.31
CA ALA A 216 -11.57 22.96 17.68
C ALA A 216 -11.52 22.91 16.14
N ASP A 217 -10.35 22.58 15.58
CA ASP A 217 -10.10 22.43 14.14
C ASP A 217 -10.22 20.99 13.62
N ALA A 218 -10.72 20.05 14.44
CA ALA A 218 -10.84 18.64 14.07
C ALA A 218 -11.64 18.39 12.78
N HIS A 219 -12.65 19.24 12.53
CA HIS A 219 -13.51 19.15 11.34
C HIS A 219 -13.11 20.14 10.23
N ALA A 220 -12.00 20.87 10.38
CA ALA A 220 -11.50 21.72 9.31
C ALA A 220 -11.04 20.87 8.12
N LEU A 221 -11.49 21.25 6.93
CA LEU A 221 -11.05 20.59 5.70
C LEU A 221 -9.56 20.91 5.48
N LYS A 222 -8.71 19.88 5.57
CA LYS A 222 -7.30 19.96 5.25
C LYS A 222 -7.02 19.23 3.95
N LEU A 223 -6.52 19.95 2.98
CA LEU A 223 -6.11 19.41 1.68
C LEU A 223 -4.64 19.72 1.44
N LYS A 224 -3.95 18.83 0.76
CA LYS A 224 -2.56 18.98 0.33
C LYS A 224 -2.45 20.07 -0.73
N GLY A 225 -2.31 21.33 -0.32
CA GLY A 225 -2.00 22.50 -1.18
C GLY A 225 -2.77 22.56 -2.51
N ALA A 226 -2.30 23.40 -3.44
CA ALA A 226 -2.85 23.52 -4.80
C ALA A 226 -2.39 22.40 -5.76
N ARG A 227 -1.90 21.27 -5.26
CA ARG A 227 -1.36 20.16 -6.07
C ARG A 227 -2.45 19.12 -6.29
N PRO A 228 -2.87 18.88 -7.55
CA PRO A 228 -4.04 18.05 -7.84
C PRO A 228 -3.79 16.53 -7.74
N GLU A 229 -2.53 16.07 -7.59
CA GLU A 229 -2.20 14.65 -7.75
C GLU A 229 -1.83 14.02 -6.40
N ASN A 230 -2.70 13.17 -5.91
CA ASN A 230 -2.54 12.45 -4.65
C ASN A 230 -3.09 11.02 -4.80
N THR A 231 -2.66 10.12 -3.94
CA THR A 231 -3.06 8.72 -4.10
C THR A 231 -2.67 7.95 -2.85
N THR A 232 -3.56 7.13 -2.31
CA THR A 232 -3.21 6.08 -1.35
C THR A 232 -3.39 4.74 -2.04
N ILE A 233 -2.30 4.00 -2.18
CA ILE A 233 -2.32 2.68 -2.81
C ILE A 233 -1.96 1.60 -1.79
N ALA A 234 -2.70 0.48 -1.81
CA ALA A 234 -2.53 -0.57 -0.84
C ALA A 234 -2.71 -1.96 -1.44
N LEU A 235 -2.14 -2.95 -0.75
CA LEU A 235 -2.45 -4.36 -0.94
C LEU A 235 -2.83 -4.96 0.42
N VAL A 236 -3.97 -5.64 0.46
CA VAL A 236 -4.37 -6.50 1.57
C VAL A 236 -4.23 -7.96 1.14
N VAL A 237 -3.65 -8.79 1.99
CA VAL A 237 -3.47 -10.22 1.72
C VAL A 237 -4.07 -11.05 2.86
N THR A 238 -4.70 -12.16 2.50
CA THR A 238 -5.16 -13.19 3.43
C THR A 238 -4.64 -14.57 3.03
N ASP A 239 -4.50 -15.47 4.00
CA ASP A 239 -4.23 -16.89 3.75
C ASP A 239 -5.50 -17.69 3.40
N ALA A 240 -6.67 -17.06 3.42
CA ALA A 240 -7.94 -17.69 3.05
C ALA A 240 -7.95 -18.15 1.59
N LEU A 241 -8.60 -19.28 1.33
CA LEU A 241 -8.87 -19.76 -0.04
C LEU A 241 -10.05 -19.01 -0.62
N LEU A 242 -9.78 -18.04 -1.48
CA LEU A 242 -10.78 -17.18 -2.13
C LEU A 242 -10.76 -17.33 -3.65
N ASP A 243 -11.91 -17.13 -4.29
CA ASP A 243 -11.98 -16.83 -5.72
C ASP A 243 -11.83 -15.32 -6.00
N LYS A 244 -11.79 -14.93 -7.29
CA LYS A 244 -11.65 -13.51 -7.68
C LYS A 244 -12.82 -12.64 -7.27
N GLY A 245 -14.05 -13.17 -7.26
CA GLY A 245 -15.24 -12.46 -6.81
C GLY A 245 -15.17 -12.14 -5.32
N GLN A 246 -14.75 -13.12 -4.54
CA GLN A 246 -14.53 -13.00 -3.10
C GLN A 246 -13.38 -12.05 -2.77
N ALA A 247 -12.29 -12.13 -3.52
CA ALA A 247 -11.15 -11.20 -3.38
C ALA A 247 -11.57 -9.75 -3.78
N THR A 248 -12.44 -9.57 -4.78
CA THR A 248 -13.00 -8.25 -5.11
C THR A 248 -13.81 -7.70 -3.94
N HIS A 249 -14.63 -8.52 -3.30
CA HIS A 249 -15.40 -8.11 -2.13
C HIS A 249 -14.48 -7.75 -0.96
N LEU A 250 -13.38 -8.49 -0.76
CA LEU A 250 -12.37 -8.16 0.24
C LEU A 250 -11.71 -6.80 -0.02
N ALA A 251 -11.38 -6.48 -1.28
CA ALA A 251 -10.82 -5.17 -1.66
C ALA A 251 -11.79 -4.04 -1.33
N VAL A 252 -13.10 -4.23 -1.61
CA VAL A 252 -14.16 -3.26 -1.28
C VAL A 252 -14.26 -3.04 0.23
N MET A 253 -14.26 -4.10 1.05
CA MET A 253 -14.33 -3.97 2.52
C MET A 253 -13.05 -3.33 3.09
N ALA A 254 -11.89 -3.62 2.54
CA ALA A 254 -10.63 -3.05 2.98
C ALA A 254 -10.55 -1.53 2.80
N GLN A 255 -11.22 -0.96 1.79
CA GLN A 255 -11.29 0.51 1.56
C GLN A 255 -11.81 1.27 2.77
N ASP A 256 -12.66 0.67 3.59
CA ASP A 256 -13.16 1.30 4.82
C ASP A 256 -12.02 1.62 5.81
N GLY A 257 -10.90 0.89 5.73
CA GLY A 257 -9.70 1.18 6.51
C GLY A 257 -9.05 2.51 6.12
N LEU A 258 -9.05 2.86 4.83
CA LEU A 258 -8.58 4.17 4.39
C LEU A 258 -9.49 5.29 4.94
N GLY A 259 -10.81 5.10 4.90
CA GLY A 259 -11.78 6.06 5.44
C GLY A 259 -11.68 6.25 6.97
N ARG A 260 -11.18 5.24 7.70
CA ARG A 260 -10.90 5.34 9.14
C ARG A 260 -9.63 6.12 9.43
N ALA A 261 -8.63 6.07 8.53
CA ALA A 261 -7.28 6.57 8.78
C ALA A 261 -6.99 7.96 8.19
N ILE A 262 -7.74 8.40 7.16
CA ILE A 262 -7.43 9.58 6.36
C ILE A 262 -8.70 10.38 6.08
N ARG A 263 -8.63 11.71 6.24
CA ARG A 263 -9.77 12.62 5.98
C ARG A 263 -9.31 13.91 5.30
N PRO A 264 -9.94 14.29 4.15
CA PRO A 264 -10.82 13.47 3.32
C PRO A 264 -10.06 12.36 2.59
N ILE A 265 -10.79 11.40 2.04
CA ILE A 265 -10.26 10.28 1.23
C ILE A 265 -11.17 10.10 0.00
N HIS A 266 -10.68 9.45 -1.05
CA HIS A 266 -11.41 9.16 -2.29
C HIS A 266 -11.93 10.41 -3.00
N THR A 267 -11.18 11.50 -2.92
CA THR A 267 -11.56 12.74 -3.59
C THR A 267 -11.33 12.62 -5.11
N PRO A 268 -11.89 13.52 -5.93
CA PRO A 268 -11.57 13.58 -7.36
C PRO A 268 -10.07 13.74 -7.66
N LEU A 269 -9.27 14.18 -6.68
CA LEU A 269 -7.83 14.40 -6.79
C LEU A 269 -6.99 13.21 -6.31
N ASP A 270 -7.62 12.20 -5.69
CA ASP A 270 -6.96 10.98 -5.23
C ASP A 270 -7.00 9.90 -6.32
N GLY A 271 -6.00 9.04 -6.34
CA GLY A 271 -5.98 7.83 -7.16
C GLY A 271 -6.13 6.54 -6.34
N ASP A 272 -6.86 6.60 -5.22
CA ASP A 272 -6.91 5.54 -4.22
C ASP A 272 -7.29 4.19 -4.80
N THR A 273 -6.40 3.23 -4.60
CA THR A 273 -6.49 1.89 -5.16
C THR A 273 -6.10 0.87 -4.10
N VAL A 274 -6.97 -0.10 -3.85
CA VAL A 274 -6.71 -1.23 -2.95
C VAL A 274 -6.76 -2.53 -3.73
N PHE A 275 -5.62 -3.23 -3.78
CA PHE A 275 -5.56 -4.61 -4.22
C PHE A 275 -5.92 -5.53 -3.04
N ALA A 276 -6.55 -6.66 -3.33
CA ALA A 276 -6.72 -7.74 -2.38
C ALA A 276 -6.22 -9.05 -2.99
N ALA A 277 -5.39 -9.78 -2.23
CA ALA A 277 -4.88 -11.06 -2.69
C ALA A 277 -5.12 -12.17 -1.66
N ALA A 278 -5.19 -13.39 -2.15
CA ALA A 278 -5.37 -14.60 -1.34
C ALA A 278 -4.31 -15.64 -1.69
N THR A 279 -3.50 -16.07 -0.71
CA THR A 279 -2.51 -17.13 -0.89
C THR A 279 -3.15 -18.52 -0.87
N GLY A 280 -4.41 -18.65 -0.43
CA GLY A 280 -5.25 -19.84 -0.64
C GLY A 280 -4.87 -21.05 0.19
N THR A 281 -4.20 -20.88 1.34
CA THR A 281 -3.71 -21.98 2.16
C THR A 281 -4.71 -22.47 3.22
N VAL A 282 -5.72 -21.65 3.57
CA VAL A 282 -6.72 -21.96 4.62
C VAL A 282 -8.13 -21.93 4.02
N PRO A 283 -8.90 -23.04 4.08
CA PRO A 283 -10.27 -23.07 3.58
C PRO A 283 -11.20 -22.11 4.33
N VAL A 284 -12.15 -21.52 3.60
CA VAL A 284 -13.29 -20.76 4.16
C VAL A 284 -14.43 -21.76 4.41
N ALA A 285 -14.82 -21.92 5.67
CA ALA A 285 -15.82 -22.90 6.08
C ALA A 285 -17.26 -22.34 6.00
N ASP A 286 -17.48 -21.13 6.49
CA ASP A 286 -18.73 -20.38 6.39
C ASP A 286 -18.46 -19.06 5.65
N TYR A 287 -18.79 -19.04 4.37
CA TYR A 287 -18.49 -17.90 3.51
C TYR A 287 -18.95 -16.56 4.11
N ALA A 288 -20.20 -16.48 4.58
CA ALA A 288 -20.74 -15.22 5.05
C ALA A 288 -20.06 -14.71 6.32
N ARG A 289 -19.84 -15.60 7.28
CA ARG A 289 -19.22 -15.27 8.58
C ARG A 289 -17.73 -15.06 8.45
N ASP A 290 -17.02 -15.95 7.75
CA ASP A 290 -15.58 -15.86 7.58
C ASP A 290 -15.20 -14.63 6.77
N MET A 291 -15.92 -14.33 5.68
CA MET A 291 -15.68 -13.11 4.89
C MET A 291 -15.99 -11.84 5.67
N ALA A 292 -17.03 -11.84 6.50
CA ALA A 292 -17.29 -10.70 7.38
C ALA A 292 -16.13 -10.49 8.38
N ALA A 293 -15.62 -11.57 8.97
CA ALA A 293 -14.49 -11.52 9.91
C ALA A 293 -13.18 -11.09 9.22
N ILE A 294 -12.87 -11.67 8.04
CA ILE A 294 -11.69 -11.33 7.25
C ILE A 294 -11.75 -9.85 6.80
N GLY A 295 -12.87 -9.40 6.26
CA GLY A 295 -13.05 -8.03 5.76
C GLY A 295 -13.03 -6.99 6.89
N PHE A 296 -13.64 -7.27 8.04
CA PHE A 296 -13.53 -6.44 9.24
C PHE A 296 -12.05 -6.27 9.66
N THR A 297 -11.32 -7.38 9.70
CA THR A 297 -9.89 -7.38 10.04
C THR A 297 -9.07 -6.64 8.97
N ALA A 298 -9.39 -6.80 7.68
CA ALA A 298 -8.75 -6.11 6.57
C ALA A 298 -8.85 -4.59 6.70
N ALA A 299 -10.05 -4.07 7.01
CA ALA A 299 -10.24 -2.65 7.25
C ALA A 299 -9.42 -2.15 8.46
N SER A 300 -9.41 -2.90 9.56
CA SER A 300 -8.63 -2.53 10.76
C SER A 300 -7.11 -2.56 10.49
N VAL A 301 -6.56 -3.63 9.90
CA VAL A 301 -5.12 -3.69 9.62
C VAL A 301 -4.69 -2.64 8.59
N LEU A 302 -5.55 -2.28 7.62
CA LEU A 302 -5.23 -1.22 6.66
C LEU A 302 -5.24 0.16 7.33
N ALA A 303 -6.17 0.45 8.23
CA ALA A 303 -6.17 1.68 9.01
C ALA A 303 -4.91 1.82 9.88
N ARG A 304 -4.53 0.74 10.57
CA ARG A 304 -3.30 0.65 11.36
C ARG A 304 -2.06 0.84 10.48
N ALA A 305 -2.00 0.19 9.34
CA ALA A 305 -0.90 0.33 8.40
C ALA A 305 -0.73 1.80 7.95
N CYS A 306 -1.81 2.52 7.64
CA CYS A 306 -1.75 3.94 7.30
C CYS A 306 -1.09 4.77 8.40
N ALA A 307 -1.55 4.65 9.64
CA ALA A 307 -1.01 5.41 10.77
C ALA A 307 0.46 5.04 11.04
N ARG A 308 0.81 3.75 11.02
CA ARG A 308 2.18 3.26 11.21
C ARG A 308 3.14 3.79 10.13
N GLY A 309 2.68 3.86 8.88
CA GLY A 309 3.50 4.40 7.77
C GLY A 309 3.88 5.87 7.98
N ILE A 310 2.95 6.68 8.45
CA ILE A 310 3.18 8.11 8.75
C ILE A 310 4.00 8.27 10.03
N HIS A 311 3.68 7.52 11.08
CA HIS A 311 4.41 7.55 12.36
C HIS A 311 5.88 7.14 12.19
N SER A 312 6.18 6.18 11.31
CA SER A 312 7.53 5.68 11.06
C SER A 312 8.30 6.49 10.02
N ALA A 313 7.65 7.45 9.35
CA ALA A 313 8.30 8.25 8.33
C ALA A 313 9.37 9.20 8.93
N THR A 314 10.37 9.50 8.11
CA THR A 314 11.39 10.53 8.36
C THR A 314 11.31 11.61 7.28
N ALA A 315 11.51 12.87 7.64
CA ALA A 315 11.49 13.95 6.68
C ALA A 315 12.60 13.80 5.62
N LEU A 316 12.31 14.24 4.39
CA LEU A 316 13.32 14.27 3.34
C LEU A 316 14.25 15.48 3.51
N PRO A 317 15.54 15.38 3.14
CA PRO A 317 16.53 16.45 3.32
C PRO A 317 16.47 17.49 2.19
N PHE A 318 15.26 17.87 1.74
CA PHE A 318 15.10 18.84 0.67
C PHE A 318 14.38 20.09 1.16
N PRO A 319 14.70 21.28 0.63
CA PRO A 319 13.98 22.49 0.96
C PRO A 319 12.47 22.36 0.69
N GLY A 320 11.64 22.74 1.65
CA GLY A 320 10.18 22.64 1.54
C GLY A 320 9.61 21.24 1.74
N ALA A 321 10.41 20.27 2.15
CA ALA A 321 9.92 18.95 2.56
C ALA A 321 8.98 19.08 3.77
N LEU A 322 7.90 18.29 3.77
CA LEU A 322 6.98 18.26 4.92
C LEU A 322 7.65 17.54 6.10
N PRO A 323 7.37 17.99 7.33
CA PRO A 323 7.91 17.37 8.54
C PRO A 323 7.38 15.95 8.71
N ALA A 324 8.18 15.07 9.32
CA ALA A 324 7.67 13.80 9.82
C ALA A 324 6.78 14.03 11.05
N TRP A 325 5.94 13.03 11.35
CA TRP A 325 5.09 13.09 12.54
C TRP A 325 5.92 13.26 13.82
N LYS A 326 7.04 12.55 13.92
CA LYS A 326 7.95 12.62 15.07
C LYS A 326 8.65 13.98 15.22
N ASP A 327 8.89 14.69 14.14
CA ASP A 327 9.49 16.03 14.17
C ASP A 327 8.53 17.07 14.75
N ARG A 328 7.22 16.84 14.56
CA ARG A 328 6.18 17.80 15.00
C ARG A 328 5.56 17.45 16.35
N PHE A 329 5.45 16.17 16.68
CA PHE A 329 4.65 15.69 17.81
C PHE A 329 5.37 14.70 18.71
N GLY A 330 6.56 14.22 18.34
CA GLY A 330 7.38 13.25 19.08
C GLY A 330 8.03 13.80 20.33
#